data_b7b0079bade76e5af034becbd047d0d8
#
_entry.id   b7b0079bade76e5af034becbd047d0d8
#
_cell.length_a   1.000
_cell.length_b   1.000
_cell.length_c   1.000
_cell.angle_alpha   90.00
_cell.angle_beta   90.00
_cell.angle_gamma   90.00
#
_symmetry.space_group_name_H-M   'P 1'
#
loop_
_entity.id
_entity.type
_entity.pdbx_description
1 polymer ?
#
loop_
_entity_poly.entity_id
_entity_poly.type
_entity_poly.pdbx_seq_one_letter_code
_entity_poly.pdbx_strand_id
1 'polypeptide(L)'
;MEHGYYPFYKEDNNDYFAHLREIVSVVIENDLPAVESVSYETIQKTKRLLMIISEHVPFEPNMSELWKQLATNNELGLRMLYSLDKAQILSLLTEKSKSYKYLYKPDKIFINNTNMMHALCPLVEVGNARETFFQNQLAVNHEVNTPKKGDFLVDGQYLFEVGGKSKTFDQIKDVTNSFLAVDETEVGFANRIPLWMFGLSY
;
A
#
# COMPACT_ATOMS: atom_id res chain seq x y z
N MET A 1 -1.76 -3.88 -14.31
CA MET A 1 -1.42 -3.81 -12.87
C MET A 1 -0.46 -4.92 -12.42
N GLU A 2 -0.53 -6.10 -13.00
CA GLU A 2 0.28 -7.26 -12.58
C GLU A 2 1.77 -7.12 -12.88
N HIS A 3 2.13 -6.51 -14.02
CA HIS A 3 3.52 -6.39 -14.49
C HIS A 3 3.83 -4.96 -14.96
N GLY A 4 5.13 -4.66 -15.11
CA GLY A 4 5.61 -3.48 -15.82
C GLY A 4 5.95 -2.26 -14.96
N TYR A 5 5.74 -2.32 -13.64
CA TYR A 5 6.16 -1.24 -12.74
C TYR A 5 7.69 -1.09 -12.70
N TYR A 6 8.42 -2.21 -12.74
CA TYR A 6 9.86 -2.23 -12.76
C TYR A 6 10.40 -2.53 -14.17
N PRO A 7 11.35 -1.74 -14.72
CA PRO A 7 11.84 -1.85 -16.10
C PRO A 7 12.43 -3.21 -16.47
N PHE A 8 13.04 -3.91 -15.51
CA PHE A 8 13.68 -5.23 -15.74
C PHE A 8 12.67 -6.34 -16.10
N TYR A 9 11.36 -6.11 -15.98
CA TYR A 9 10.34 -7.02 -16.52
C TYR A 9 10.55 -7.33 -18.01
N LYS A 10 11.09 -6.37 -18.79
CA LYS A 10 11.35 -6.56 -20.22
C LYS A 10 12.55 -7.48 -20.51
N GLU A 11 13.44 -7.64 -19.55
CA GLU A 11 14.67 -8.42 -19.68
C GLU A 11 14.43 -9.88 -19.27
N ASP A 12 13.64 -10.10 -18.22
CA ASP A 12 13.33 -11.44 -17.71
C ASP A 12 11.92 -11.48 -17.13
N ASN A 13 10.95 -11.84 -17.98
CA ASN A 13 9.55 -11.92 -17.55
C ASN A 13 9.18 -13.25 -16.87
N ASN A 14 9.98 -14.30 -17.04
CA ASN A 14 9.67 -15.62 -16.46
C ASN A 14 9.93 -15.66 -14.95
N ASP A 15 11.02 -15.02 -14.50
CA ASP A 15 11.42 -14.99 -13.09
C ASP A 15 11.16 -13.66 -12.38
N TYR A 16 10.39 -12.77 -13.02
CA TYR A 16 10.10 -11.42 -12.55
C TYR A 16 9.69 -11.34 -11.07
N PHE A 17 8.71 -12.14 -10.66
CA PHE A 17 8.26 -12.14 -9.26
C PHE A 17 9.27 -12.79 -8.29
N ALA A 18 10.07 -13.75 -8.77
CA ALA A 18 11.17 -14.32 -7.99
C ALA A 18 12.24 -13.25 -7.71
N HIS A 19 12.63 -12.49 -8.74
CA HIS A 19 13.56 -11.36 -8.58
C HIS A 19 13.02 -10.27 -7.64
N LEU A 20 11.72 -9.94 -7.71
CA LEU A 20 11.12 -8.98 -6.75
C LEU A 20 11.21 -9.49 -5.30
N ARG A 21 10.94 -10.78 -5.06
CA ARG A 21 11.10 -11.37 -3.71
C ARG A 21 12.55 -11.33 -3.24
N GLU A 22 13.49 -11.58 -4.14
CA GLU A 22 14.93 -11.52 -3.84
C GLU A 22 15.36 -10.09 -3.49
N ILE A 23 14.93 -9.09 -4.27
CA ILE A 23 15.17 -7.67 -3.98
C ILE A 23 14.65 -7.30 -2.59
N VAL A 24 13.43 -7.68 -2.25
CA VAL A 24 12.86 -7.43 -0.92
C VAL A 24 13.68 -8.10 0.18
N SER A 25 14.17 -9.33 -0.04
CA SER A 25 15.04 -10.02 0.91
C SER A 25 16.37 -9.28 1.10
N VAL A 26 17.00 -8.83 0.02
CA VAL A 26 18.25 -8.05 0.07
C VAL A 26 18.04 -6.74 0.85
N VAL A 27 16.95 -6.01 0.57
CA VAL A 27 16.65 -4.77 1.29
C VAL A 27 16.52 -5.03 2.80
N ILE A 28 15.79 -6.06 3.21
CA ILE A 28 15.58 -6.35 4.65
C ILE A 28 16.84 -6.88 5.31
N GLU A 29 17.64 -7.70 4.62
CA GLU A 29 18.81 -8.37 5.21
C GLU A 29 20.09 -7.54 5.17
N ASN A 30 20.24 -6.66 4.16
CA ASN A 30 21.48 -5.92 3.92
C ASN A 30 21.26 -4.41 4.05
N ASP A 31 20.28 -3.83 3.35
CA ASP A 31 20.15 -2.38 3.25
C ASP A 31 19.62 -1.77 4.56
N LEU A 32 18.60 -2.36 5.16
CA LEU A 32 18.08 -1.87 6.45
C LEU A 32 19.14 -1.94 7.55
N PRO A 33 19.89 -3.04 7.76
CA PRO A 33 20.97 -3.08 8.73
C PRO A 33 22.14 -2.13 8.44
N ALA A 34 22.39 -1.79 7.19
CA ALA A 34 23.44 -0.84 6.81
C ALA A 34 23.08 0.62 7.22
N VAL A 35 21.80 0.94 7.25
CA VAL A 35 21.31 2.30 7.60
C VAL A 35 20.96 2.42 9.09
N GLU A 36 20.48 1.34 9.69
CA GLU A 36 20.05 1.29 11.08
C GLU A 36 20.76 0.13 11.79
N SER A 37 21.15 0.33 13.05
CA SER A 37 21.69 -0.77 13.88
C SER A 37 20.58 -1.76 14.23
N VAL A 38 20.43 -2.81 13.43
CA VAL A 38 19.37 -3.81 13.54
C VAL A 38 19.97 -5.16 13.92
N SER A 39 19.46 -5.81 14.95
CA SER A 39 19.87 -7.15 15.32
C SER A 39 19.34 -8.22 14.35
N TYR A 40 20.00 -9.37 14.26
CA TYR A 40 19.51 -10.50 13.49
C TYR A 40 18.08 -10.90 13.86
N GLU A 41 17.74 -10.87 15.14
CA GLU A 41 16.38 -11.16 15.62
C GLU A 41 15.36 -10.17 15.05
N THR A 42 15.70 -8.88 14.98
CA THR A 42 14.85 -7.84 14.41
C THR A 42 14.63 -8.06 12.91
N ILE A 43 15.67 -8.47 12.17
CA ILE A 43 15.56 -8.84 10.74
C ILE A 43 14.53 -9.97 10.56
N GLN A 44 14.62 -11.04 11.37
CA GLN A 44 13.66 -12.15 11.29
C GLN A 44 12.22 -11.72 11.64
N LYS A 45 12.06 -10.86 12.64
CA LYS A 45 10.76 -10.28 13.01
C LYS A 45 10.21 -9.40 11.89
N THR A 46 11.06 -8.62 11.21
CA THR A 46 10.67 -7.77 10.07
C THR A 46 10.17 -8.61 8.89
N LYS A 47 10.85 -9.72 8.56
CA LYS A 47 10.40 -10.67 7.54
C LYS A 47 9.05 -11.29 7.90
N ARG A 48 8.90 -11.72 9.15
CA ARG A 48 7.63 -12.29 9.63
C ARG A 48 6.51 -11.26 9.62
N LEU A 49 6.80 -10.01 9.99
CA LEU A 49 5.85 -8.90 9.90
C LEU A 49 5.36 -8.69 8.47
N LEU A 50 6.28 -8.63 7.49
CA LEU A 50 5.92 -8.48 6.09
C LEU A 50 5.05 -9.65 5.59
N MET A 51 5.37 -10.89 5.98
CA MET A 51 4.58 -12.07 5.61
C MET A 51 3.15 -11.98 6.17
N ILE A 52 2.96 -11.61 7.45
CA ILE A 52 1.63 -11.45 8.05
C ILE A 52 0.83 -10.36 7.33
N ILE A 53 1.48 -9.23 6.99
CA ILE A 53 0.81 -8.14 6.27
C ILE A 53 0.41 -8.61 4.87
N SER A 54 1.29 -9.31 4.14
CA SER A 54 1.02 -9.74 2.76
C SER A 54 -0.15 -10.72 2.62
N GLU A 55 -0.54 -11.41 3.68
CA GLU A 55 -1.70 -12.30 3.69
C GLU A 55 -3.04 -11.55 3.70
N HIS A 56 -3.05 -10.26 4.08
CA HIS A 56 -4.28 -9.52 4.40
C HIS A 56 -4.37 -8.12 3.76
N VAL A 57 -3.55 -7.81 2.77
CA VAL A 57 -3.48 -6.46 2.16
C VAL A 57 -4.73 -6.13 1.34
N PRO A 58 -5.31 -4.92 1.46
CA PRO A 58 -4.98 -3.84 2.41
C PRO A 58 -5.25 -4.24 3.85
N PHE A 59 -4.29 -3.98 4.73
CA PHE A 59 -4.31 -4.46 6.11
C PHE A 59 -4.69 -3.35 7.08
N GLU A 60 -5.79 -3.54 7.83
CA GLU A 60 -6.21 -2.66 8.92
C GLU A 60 -5.72 -3.26 10.25
N PRO A 61 -4.62 -2.75 10.81
CA PRO A 61 -3.91 -3.47 11.84
C PRO A 61 -4.56 -3.39 13.23
N ASN A 62 -4.77 -4.55 13.87
CA ASN A 62 -4.81 -4.63 15.31
C ASN A 62 -3.37 -4.72 15.85
N MET A 63 -2.79 -3.56 16.20
CA MET A 63 -1.38 -3.49 16.61
C MET A 63 -1.05 -4.37 17.81
N SER A 64 -1.94 -4.44 18.80
CA SER A 64 -1.70 -5.23 20.01
C SER A 64 -1.58 -6.72 19.69
N GLU A 65 -2.44 -7.23 18.82
CA GLU A 65 -2.40 -8.63 18.38
C GLU A 65 -1.18 -8.90 17.49
N LEU A 66 -0.87 -7.97 16.58
CA LEU A 66 0.29 -8.07 15.69
C LEU A 66 1.61 -8.13 16.49
N TRP A 67 1.76 -7.25 17.49
CA TRP A 67 2.96 -7.25 18.33
C TRP A 67 3.07 -8.50 19.21
N LYS A 68 1.96 -9.03 19.67
CA LYS A 68 1.92 -10.30 20.40
C LYS A 68 2.37 -11.48 19.54
N GLN A 69 1.88 -11.57 18.29
CA GLN A 69 2.30 -12.61 17.34
C GLN A 69 3.79 -12.54 16.99
N LEU A 70 4.37 -11.34 16.97
CA LEU A 70 5.78 -11.11 16.68
C LEU A 70 6.68 -11.17 17.91
N ALA A 71 6.12 -11.39 19.11
CA ALA A 71 6.84 -11.31 20.39
C ALA A 71 7.69 -10.02 20.46
N THR A 72 7.05 -8.85 20.21
CA THR A 72 7.70 -7.54 20.17
C THR A 72 6.90 -6.50 20.95
N ASN A 73 7.50 -5.36 21.23
CA ASN A 73 6.83 -4.21 21.84
C ASN A 73 6.37 -3.21 20.75
N ASN A 74 5.56 -2.23 21.18
CA ASN A 74 5.00 -1.23 20.26
C ASN A 74 6.09 -0.37 19.58
N GLU A 75 7.14 0.01 20.29
CA GLU A 75 8.22 0.85 19.77
C GLU A 75 8.98 0.14 18.64
N LEU A 76 9.47 -1.07 18.89
CA LEU A 76 10.19 -1.85 17.89
C LEU A 76 9.28 -2.25 16.73
N GLY A 77 8.02 -2.58 17.00
CA GLY A 77 7.02 -2.92 15.99
C GLY A 77 6.75 -1.76 15.03
N LEU A 78 6.50 -0.56 15.55
CA LEU A 78 6.33 0.63 14.72
C LEU A 78 7.62 0.97 13.96
N ARG A 79 8.78 0.85 14.58
CA ARG A 79 10.06 1.07 13.90
C ARG A 79 10.22 0.14 12.69
N MET A 80 9.94 -1.16 12.84
CA MET A 80 9.96 -2.10 11.71
C MET A 80 9.00 -1.70 10.58
N LEU A 81 7.77 -1.28 10.90
CA LEU A 81 6.81 -0.81 9.90
C LEU A 81 7.33 0.42 9.15
N TYR A 82 7.84 1.42 9.87
CA TYR A 82 8.35 2.64 9.23
C TYR A 82 9.64 2.40 8.45
N SER A 83 10.48 1.45 8.85
CA SER A 83 11.63 1.06 8.05
C SER A 83 11.21 0.42 6.73
N LEU A 84 10.17 -0.43 6.71
CA LEU A 84 9.60 -1.00 5.49
C LEU A 84 8.90 0.05 4.60
N ASP A 85 8.23 1.04 5.19
CA ASP A 85 7.63 2.17 4.47
C ASP A 85 8.72 3.05 3.82
N LYS A 86 9.75 3.39 4.56
CA LYS A 86 10.90 4.15 4.05
C LYS A 86 11.66 3.41 2.95
N ALA A 87 11.74 2.08 3.04
CA ALA A 87 12.31 1.22 2.02
C ALA A 87 11.38 1.00 0.80
N GLN A 88 10.20 1.62 0.78
CA GLN A 88 9.21 1.51 -0.29
C GLN A 88 8.71 0.06 -0.52
N ILE A 89 8.73 -0.77 0.52
CA ILE A 89 8.14 -2.12 0.52
C ILE A 89 6.68 -2.04 0.95
N LEU A 90 6.39 -1.24 1.97
CA LEU A 90 5.04 -0.93 2.43
C LEU A 90 4.67 0.53 2.11
N SER A 91 3.39 0.83 2.21
CA SER A 91 2.86 2.18 2.24
C SER A 91 1.88 2.31 3.41
N LEU A 92 2.18 3.20 4.34
CA LEU A 92 1.43 3.40 5.57
C LEU A 92 0.51 4.61 5.45
N LEU A 93 -0.81 4.39 5.50
CA LEU A 93 -1.81 5.45 5.47
C LEU A 93 -2.32 5.76 6.87
N THR A 94 -2.51 7.07 7.12
CA THR A 94 -3.10 7.60 8.35
C THR A 94 -4.20 8.61 8.02
N GLU A 95 -5.09 8.90 8.96
CA GLU A 95 -5.99 10.04 8.85
C GLU A 95 -5.22 11.37 8.76
N LYS A 96 -5.73 12.32 7.99
CA LYS A 96 -5.11 13.67 7.80
C LYS A 96 -4.87 14.42 9.13
N SER A 97 -5.69 14.18 10.15
CA SER A 97 -5.56 14.82 11.46
C SER A 97 -4.29 14.45 12.23
N LYS A 98 -3.57 13.41 11.80
CA LYS A 98 -2.37 12.89 12.46
C LYS A 98 -1.12 13.50 11.82
N SER A 99 -0.75 14.72 12.21
CA SER A 99 0.34 15.53 11.61
C SER A 99 1.76 14.92 11.75
N TYR A 100 1.96 13.96 12.65
CA TYR A 100 3.26 13.31 12.87
C TYR A 100 3.15 11.81 12.55
N LYS A 101 3.21 11.44 11.27
CA LYS A 101 3.07 10.05 10.80
C LYS A 101 3.89 9.05 11.64
N TYR A 102 5.15 9.36 11.93
CA TYR A 102 6.10 8.46 12.62
C TYR A 102 5.82 8.17 14.10
N LEU A 103 4.84 8.83 14.70
CA LEU A 103 4.47 8.62 16.11
C LEU A 103 3.14 7.88 16.28
N TYR A 104 2.42 7.65 15.19
CA TYR A 104 1.09 7.09 15.24
C TYR A 104 1.03 5.73 14.54
N LYS A 105 0.17 4.90 15.06
CA LYS A 105 -0.29 3.67 14.42
C LYS A 105 -0.88 4.01 13.04
N PRO A 106 -0.46 3.35 11.96
CA PRO A 106 -1.15 3.47 10.67
C PRO A 106 -2.58 2.95 10.76
N ASP A 107 -3.49 3.56 10.03
CA ASP A 107 -4.89 3.14 9.96
C ASP A 107 -5.05 2.05 8.90
N LYS A 108 -4.29 2.13 7.80
CA LYS A 108 -4.29 1.15 6.72
C LYS A 108 -2.87 0.94 6.18
N ILE A 109 -2.53 -0.30 5.87
CA ILE A 109 -1.21 -0.69 5.35
C ILE A 109 -1.39 -1.37 4.01
N PHE A 110 -0.65 -0.90 3.00
CA PHE A 110 -0.58 -1.49 1.66
C PHE A 110 0.81 -2.07 1.40
N ILE A 111 0.91 -3.04 0.50
CA ILE A 111 2.17 -3.27 -0.22
C ILE A 111 2.37 -2.07 -1.16
N ASN A 112 3.58 -1.57 -1.28
CA ASN A 112 3.86 -0.30 -1.95
C ASN A 112 3.28 -0.21 -3.36
N ASN A 113 3.37 -1.28 -4.16
CA ASN A 113 2.83 -1.31 -5.52
C ASN A 113 2.27 -2.68 -5.90
N THR A 114 1.48 -2.73 -6.96
CA THR A 114 0.79 -3.95 -7.39
C THR A 114 1.73 -5.07 -7.84
N ASN A 115 2.88 -4.77 -8.46
CA ASN A 115 3.83 -5.81 -8.88
C ASN A 115 4.47 -6.50 -7.67
N MET A 116 4.85 -5.71 -6.67
CA MET A 116 5.36 -6.25 -5.41
C MET A 116 4.25 -7.01 -4.66
N MET A 117 2.99 -6.54 -4.72
CA MET A 117 1.84 -7.25 -4.19
C MET A 117 1.70 -8.64 -4.81
N HIS A 118 1.76 -8.76 -6.15
CA HIS A 118 1.73 -10.07 -6.84
C HIS A 118 2.95 -10.95 -6.52
N ALA A 119 4.10 -10.35 -6.19
CA ALA A 119 5.29 -11.10 -5.79
C ALA A 119 5.20 -11.66 -4.37
N LEU A 120 4.59 -10.94 -3.43
CA LEU A 120 4.62 -11.23 -1.99
C LEU A 120 3.34 -11.87 -1.47
N CYS A 121 2.17 -11.52 -2.03
CA CYS A 121 0.88 -12.00 -1.52
C CYS A 121 0.55 -13.38 -2.07
N PRO A 122 0.06 -14.32 -1.24
CA PRO A 122 -0.35 -15.64 -1.69
C PRO A 122 -1.54 -15.61 -2.65
N LEU A 123 -2.43 -14.64 -2.45
CA LEU A 123 -3.60 -14.39 -3.27
C LEU A 123 -3.78 -12.87 -3.42
N VAL A 124 -3.99 -12.42 -4.65
CA VAL A 124 -4.29 -11.02 -4.96
C VAL A 124 -5.72 -10.91 -5.44
N GLU A 125 -6.57 -10.32 -4.61
CA GLU A 125 -7.93 -9.98 -5.02
C GLU A 125 -7.94 -8.71 -5.87
N VAL A 126 -8.76 -8.69 -6.92
CA VAL A 126 -8.84 -7.60 -7.89
C VAL A 126 -9.19 -6.26 -7.22
N GLY A 127 -10.06 -6.27 -6.20
CA GLY A 127 -10.39 -5.08 -5.41
C GLY A 127 -9.16 -4.49 -4.73
N ASN A 128 -8.39 -5.33 -4.08
CA ASN A 128 -7.16 -4.96 -3.37
C ASN A 128 -6.08 -4.43 -4.32
N ALA A 129 -5.94 -5.04 -5.50
CA ALA A 129 -5.02 -4.56 -6.53
C ALA A 129 -5.42 -3.17 -7.05
N ARG A 130 -6.72 -2.88 -7.22
CA ARG A 130 -7.24 -1.57 -7.62
C ARG A 130 -6.92 -0.49 -6.59
N GLU A 131 -7.15 -0.76 -5.31
CA GLU A 131 -6.83 0.18 -4.23
C GLU A 131 -5.32 0.42 -4.12
N THR A 132 -4.51 -0.65 -4.19
CA THR A 132 -3.04 -0.55 -4.17
C THR A 132 -2.52 0.26 -5.35
N PHE A 133 -3.05 0.04 -6.55
CA PHE A 133 -2.70 0.81 -7.73
C PHE A 133 -3.04 2.30 -7.54
N PHE A 134 -4.27 2.61 -7.15
CA PHE A 134 -4.72 3.98 -6.94
C PHE A 134 -3.84 4.73 -5.93
N GLN A 135 -3.61 4.11 -4.77
CA GLN A 135 -2.77 4.68 -3.72
C GLN A 135 -1.34 4.91 -4.20
N ASN A 136 -0.72 3.91 -4.82
CA ASN A 136 0.66 3.99 -5.31
C ASN A 136 0.85 5.11 -6.35
N GLN A 137 -0.06 5.21 -7.33
CA GLN A 137 0.08 6.20 -8.39
C GLN A 137 -0.10 7.64 -7.87
N LEU A 138 -1.04 7.87 -6.97
CA LEU A 138 -1.27 9.21 -6.44
C LEU A 138 -0.25 9.64 -5.39
N ALA A 139 0.28 8.72 -4.58
CA ALA A 139 1.26 9.03 -3.54
C ALA A 139 2.57 9.62 -4.07
N VAL A 140 2.82 9.58 -5.39
CA VAL A 140 4.00 10.19 -6.03
C VAL A 140 3.96 11.72 -5.92
N ASN A 141 2.80 12.34 -6.15
CA ASN A 141 2.65 13.80 -6.23
C ASN A 141 1.59 14.37 -5.29
N HIS A 142 0.85 13.52 -4.59
CA HIS A 142 -0.29 13.90 -3.74
C HIS A 142 -0.18 13.32 -2.33
N GLU A 143 -0.76 14.01 -1.36
CA GLU A 143 -0.94 13.47 -0.03
C GLU A 143 -2.17 12.54 -0.02
N VAL A 144 -1.97 11.24 0.24
CA VAL A 144 -3.02 10.24 0.32
C VAL A 144 -3.23 9.83 1.77
N ASN A 145 -4.44 9.98 2.26
CA ASN A 145 -4.82 9.68 3.65
C ASN A 145 -6.03 8.73 3.69
N THR A 146 -6.24 8.11 4.85
CA THR A 146 -7.45 7.35 5.15
C THR A 146 -8.59 8.30 5.54
N PRO A 147 -9.75 8.28 4.87
CA PRO A 147 -10.91 9.07 5.25
C PRO A 147 -11.77 8.36 6.29
N LYS A 148 -12.76 9.08 6.87
CA LYS A 148 -13.82 8.47 7.70
C LYS A 148 -14.88 7.73 6.88
N LYS A 149 -15.05 8.09 5.61
CA LYS A 149 -15.95 7.46 4.64
C LYS A 149 -15.21 7.38 3.30
N GLY A 150 -15.46 6.35 2.52
CA GLY A 150 -14.76 6.11 1.26
C GLY A 150 -13.41 5.42 1.45
N ASP A 151 -12.67 5.26 0.37
CA ASP A 151 -11.42 4.51 0.39
C ASP A 151 -10.20 5.41 0.60
N PHE A 152 -10.16 6.61 -0.01
CA PHE A 152 -9.03 7.54 0.04
C PHE A 152 -9.45 9.01 0.10
N LEU A 153 -8.70 9.79 0.89
CA LEU A 153 -8.76 11.26 0.90
C LEU A 153 -7.46 11.80 0.33
N VAL A 154 -7.53 12.50 -0.81
CA VAL A 154 -6.38 13.05 -1.52
C VAL A 154 -6.30 14.56 -1.28
N ASP A 155 -5.10 15.05 -0.92
CA ASP A 155 -4.79 16.44 -0.61
C ASP A 155 -5.73 17.07 0.44
N GLY A 156 -6.37 16.19 1.23
CA GLY A 156 -7.31 16.57 2.26
C GLY A 156 -8.61 17.22 1.79
N GLN A 157 -8.95 17.10 0.50
CA GLN A 157 -10.14 17.71 -0.10
C GLN A 157 -10.89 16.83 -1.09
N TYR A 158 -10.25 15.87 -1.74
CA TYR A 158 -10.85 15.01 -2.76
C TYR A 158 -11.08 13.61 -2.19
N LEU A 159 -12.33 13.20 -2.07
CA LEU A 159 -12.70 11.89 -1.57
C LEU A 159 -12.89 10.90 -2.72
N PHE A 160 -12.28 9.74 -2.62
CA PHE A 160 -12.38 8.69 -3.62
C PHE A 160 -12.92 7.39 -3.06
N GLU A 161 -13.75 6.74 -3.86
CA GLU A 161 -14.08 5.33 -3.80
C GLU A 161 -13.47 4.62 -4.99
N VAL A 162 -12.82 3.50 -4.77
CA VAL A 162 -12.16 2.71 -5.81
C VAL A 162 -12.91 1.41 -6.04
N GLY A 163 -13.10 1.00 -7.29
CA GLY A 163 -13.78 -0.26 -7.55
C GLY A 163 -13.90 -0.63 -9.02
N GLY A 164 -14.64 -1.70 -9.27
CA GLY A 164 -14.98 -2.15 -10.61
C GLY A 164 -16.15 -1.38 -11.24
N LYS A 165 -16.54 -1.79 -12.43
CA LYS A 165 -17.60 -1.14 -13.24
C LYS A 165 -18.94 -0.94 -12.50
N SER A 166 -19.27 -1.83 -11.57
CA SER A 166 -20.54 -1.78 -10.80
C SER A 166 -20.47 -0.92 -9.54
N LYS A 167 -19.33 -0.32 -9.20
CA LYS A 167 -19.18 0.54 -8.01
C LYS A 167 -20.16 1.72 -8.07
N THR A 168 -20.84 1.98 -6.94
CA THR A 168 -21.86 3.04 -6.83
C THR A 168 -21.40 4.18 -5.92
N PHE A 169 -22.08 5.32 -5.98
CA PHE A 169 -21.83 6.50 -5.15
C PHE A 169 -22.45 6.42 -3.73
N ASP A 170 -23.14 5.34 -3.38
CA ASP A 170 -23.99 5.29 -2.19
C ASP A 170 -23.29 5.69 -0.91
N GLN A 171 -22.00 5.35 -0.75
CA GLN A 171 -21.22 5.66 0.45
C GLN A 171 -20.77 7.13 0.54
N ILE A 172 -20.57 7.80 -0.60
CA ILE A 172 -19.93 9.13 -0.68
C ILE A 172 -20.80 10.19 -1.39
N LYS A 173 -22.04 9.86 -1.80
CA LYS A 173 -22.94 10.74 -2.58
C LYS A 173 -23.20 12.11 -1.94
N ASP A 174 -23.20 12.17 -0.60
CA ASP A 174 -23.49 13.38 0.15
C ASP A 174 -22.21 14.17 0.52
N VAL A 175 -21.05 13.76 -0.01
CA VAL A 175 -19.77 14.42 0.26
C VAL A 175 -19.34 15.26 -0.94
N THR A 176 -19.05 16.53 -0.68
CA THR A 176 -18.52 17.45 -1.69
C THR A 176 -17.15 16.98 -2.18
N ASN A 177 -16.84 17.17 -3.47
CA ASN A 177 -15.59 16.73 -4.09
C ASN A 177 -15.35 15.21 -3.96
N SER A 178 -16.41 14.43 -4.09
CA SER A 178 -16.33 12.96 -4.10
C SER A 178 -16.34 12.40 -5.53
N PHE A 179 -15.54 11.36 -5.75
CA PHE A 179 -15.29 10.73 -7.04
C PHE A 179 -15.25 9.21 -6.92
N LEU A 180 -15.61 8.53 -8.01
CA LEU A 180 -15.37 7.10 -8.19
C LEU A 180 -14.18 6.89 -9.12
N ALA A 181 -13.16 6.19 -8.67
CA ALA A 181 -12.11 5.65 -9.53
C ALA A 181 -12.52 4.23 -9.95
N VAL A 182 -12.91 4.08 -11.22
CA VAL A 182 -13.60 2.88 -11.72
C VAL A 182 -12.74 2.14 -12.73
N ASP A 183 -12.46 0.87 -12.44
CA ASP A 183 -11.82 -0.05 -13.38
C ASP A 183 -12.82 -0.57 -14.44
N GLU A 184 -12.30 -1.18 -15.50
CA GLU A 184 -13.09 -1.73 -16.61
C GLU A 184 -13.96 -0.67 -17.32
N THR A 185 -13.50 0.59 -17.34
CA THR A 185 -14.15 1.74 -17.96
C THR A 185 -13.13 2.52 -18.77
N GLU A 186 -13.42 2.76 -20.05
CA GLU A 186 -12.52 3.49 -20.95
C GLU A 186 -12.73 5.00 -20.87
N VAL A 187 -13.97 5.45 -20.68
CA VAL A 187 -14.35 6.86 -20.69
C VAL A 187 -15.00 7.26 -19.38
N GLY A 188 -14.54 8.36 -18.81
CA GLY A 188 -15.12 8.96 -17.61
C GLY A 188 -16.42 9.73 -17.92
N PHE A 189 -17.28 9.84 -16.92
CA PHE A 189 -18.50 10.66 -16.98
C PHE A 189 -18.80 11.26 -15.59
N ALA A 190 -19.01 12.56 -15.54
CA ALA A 190 -19.23 13.31 -14.30
C ALA A 190 -18.12 13.02 -13.26
N ASN A 191 -18.50 12.53 -12.09
CA ASN A 191 -17.55 12.19 -11.01
C ASN A 191 -17.00 10.75 -11.09
N ARG A 192 -17.19 10.05 -12.22
CA ARG A 192 -16.61 8.72 -12.47
C ARG A 192 -15.37 8.87 -13.34
N ILE A 193 -14.22 8.52 -12.82
CA ILE A 193 -12.92 8.62 -13.47
C ILE A 193 -12.41 7.20 -13.73
N PRO A 194 -12.01 6.85 -14.96
CA PRO A 194 -11.38 5.57 -15.24
C PRO A 194 -10.12 5.36 -14.41
N LEU A 195 -10.01 4.21 -13.74
CA LEU A 195 -8.88 3.92 -12.85
C LEU A 195 -7.52 4.00 -13.56
N TRP A 196 -7.45 3.59 -14.82
CA TRP A 196 -6.21 3.63 -15.60
C TRP A 196 -5.64 5.05 -15.79
N MET A 197 -6.48 6.10 -15.73
CA MET A 197 -6.03 7.49 -15.89
C MET A 197 -5.10 7.94 -14.77
N PHE A 198 -5.25 7.40 -13.58
CA PHE A 198 -4.36 7.69 -12.44
C PHE A 198 -2.93 7.20 -12.68
N GLY A 199 -2.73 6.19 -13.53
CA GLY A 199 -1.42 5.73 -13.97
C GLY A 199 -0.67 6.72 -14.88
N LEU A 200 -1.25 7.87 -15.23
CA LEU A 200 -0.65 8.94 -16.02
C LEU A 200 -0.39 10.21 -15.20
N SER A 201 -0.54 10.16 -13.86
CA SER A 201 -0.54 11.33 -12.97
C SER A 201 0.85 11.73 -12.45
N TYR A 202 1.94 11.21 -13.01
CA TYR A 202 3.33 11.50 -12.60
C TYR A 202 4.12 12.31 -13.63
#